data_c83992431f8959fdfc0b1db9546a56e4
#
_entry.id   c83992431f8959fdfc0b1db9546a56e4
#
_cell.length_a   1.000
_cell.length_b   1.000
_cell.length_c   1.000
_cell.angle_alpha   90.00
_cell.angle_beta   90.00
_cell.angle_gamma   90.00
#
_symmetry.space_group_name_H-M   'P 1'
#
loop_
_entity.id
_entity.type
_entity.pdbx_description
1 polymer ?
#
loop_
_entity_poly.entity_id
_entity_poly.type
_entity_poly.pdbx_seq_one_letter_code
_entity_poly.pdbx_strand_id
1 'polypeptide(L)'
;ATETISPARRVVLVGVDGLGPDLVASGVTKGNLPAFARIIKRGAAGPLATLRPTEGPPVWTTILTGRLPRDHGVKSFATYRLLGSATTYELLPKGALVRLLEQVGLVSTRPVTSTARKRRALWNALNAFGIPTGIVRIWGTYPPERVQGFMLSPYFHVLRDDPVRAADTLYPRDLIAEVKSRSVPAGDVDEALLSEFVDPPLRSGGDDRPWRRDLVERALAPDLTYRRAGSLLRAAYDPPFFATYFYGLDVVGHAFLRFAHPESFGDVRAQETRRYGRVLDRYQALLSQWVGEMERQLRPGEILVVVSGYGMEPVPLWRRLLDGATGGSGMSGTHAGAPDGFLMAVGDGVRPGAVLGSASVLDVAPTLLYLIGLPVARDMEGRVLTEIVDEEFAQAHPVTFIPSYESLAITPITAGGSLEDLPPLPEEGP
;
A
#
# COMPACT_ATOMS: atom_id res chain seq x y z
N ALA A 1 -0.25 22.20 -27.36
CA ALA A 1 -1.09 22.33 -26.17
C ALA A 1 -1.76 20.96 -25.96
N THR A 2 -1.52 20.33 -24.82
CA THR A 2 -2.22 19.10 -24.42
C THR A 2 -3.67 19.49 -24.14
N GLU A 3 -4.60 18.89 -24.85
CA GLU A 3 -6.03 19.09 -24.63
C GLU A 3 -6.36 18.54 -23.22
N THR A 4 -6.81 19.39 -22.31
CA THR A 4 -7.19 18.99 -20.95
C THR A 4 -8.52 18.25 -21.05
N ILE A 5 -8.51 16.96 -20.71
CA ILE A 5 -9.69 16.12 -20.72
C ILE A 5 -10.39 16.24 -19.35
N SER A 6 -11.71 16.46 -19.38
CA SER A 6 -12.52 16.33 -18.16
C SER A 6 -12.71 14.84 -17.83
N PRO A 7 -12.37 14.38 -16.63
CA PRO A 7 -12.51 12.98 -16.28
C PRO A 7 -13.99 12.54 -16.25
N ALA A 8 -14.27 11.33 -16.76
CA ALA A 8 -15.60 10.73 -16.70
C ALA A 8 -16.05 10.52 -15.26
N ARG A 9 -15.14 10.07 -14.42
CA ARG A 9 -15.29 9.99 -12.95
C ARG A 9 -14.02 10.45 -12.25
N ARG A 10 -14.19 10.95 -11.05
CA ARG A 10 -13.10 11.22 -10.11
C ARG A 10 -12.87 9.97 -9.27
N VAL A 11 -11.65 9.61 -8.99
CA VAL A 11 -11.32 8.36 -8.30
C VAL A 11 -10.53 8.62 -7.03
N VAL A 12 -10.99 8.01 -5.94
CA VAL A 12 -10.26 7.89 -4.67
C VAL A 12 -9.79 6.45 -4.55
N LEU A 13 -8.49 6.24 -4.67
CA LEU A 13 -7.85 4.94 -4.51
C LEU A 13 -7.29 4.81 -3.09
N VAL A 14 -7.68 3.76 -2.38
CA VAL A 14 -7.13 3.41 -1.06
C VAL A 14 -6.43 2.07 -1.15
N GLY A 15 -5.13 2.08 -0.94
CA GLY A 15 -4.33 0.88 -0.79
C GLY A 15 -4.27 0.40 0.65
N VAL A 16 -4.42 -0.92 0.86
CA VAL A 16 -4.31 -1.56 2.18
C VAL A 16 -3.60 -2.90 2.01
N ASP A 17 -2.47 -3.10 2.64
CA ASP A 17 -1.78 -4.39 2.58
C ASP A 17 -2.21 -5.37 3.68
N GLY A 18 -2.06 -6.65 3.36
CA GLY A 18 -2.40 -7.75 4.26
C GLY A 18 -3.90 -8.06 4.35
N LEU A 19 -4.75 -7.43 3.52
CA LEU A 19 -6.20 -7.62 3.54
C LEU A 19 -6.63 -8.63 2.47
N GLY A 20 -6.62 -9.92 2.81
CA GLY A 20 -7.08 -10.99 1.92
C GLY A 20 -8.60 -11.19 1.97
N PRO A 21 -9.17 -11.92 0.97
CA PRO A 21 -10.61 -12.21 0.90
C PRO A 21 -11.17 -12.87 2.15
N ASP A 22 -10.45 -13.81 2.73
CA ASP A 22 -10.88 -14.56 3.93
C ASP A 22 -10.98 -13.67 5.16
N LEU A 23 -10.02 -12.74 5.33
CA LEU A 23 -10.05 -11.75 6.41
C LEU A 23 -11.23 -10.80 6.26
N VAL A 24 -11.52 -10.34 5.04
CA VAL A 24 -12.68 -9.49 4.75
C VAL A 24 -13.97 -10.25 5.04
N ALA A 25 -14.13 -11.47 4.53
CA ALA A 25 -15.32 -12.28 4.73
C ALA A 25 -15.56 -12.58 6.22
N SER A 26 -14.50 -12.97 6.96
CA SER A 26 -14.56 -13.19 8.40
C SER A 26 -14.95 -11.93 9.17
N GLY A 27 -14.31 -10.80 8.88
CA GLY A 27 -14.58 -9.54 9.56
C GLY A 27 -15.98 -8.99 9.28
N VAL A 28 -16.49 -9.15 8.06
CA VAL A 28 -17.88 -8.80 7.70
C VAL A 28 -18.86 -9.70 8.45
N THR A 29 -18.63 -11.02 8.48
CA THR A 29 -19.49 -11.98 9.17
C THR A 29 -19.53 -11.73 10.68
N LYS A 30 -18.40 -11.38 11.28
CA LYS A 30 -18.29 -11.02 12.71
C LYS A 30 -18.89 -9.65 13.04
N GLY A 31 -19.24 -8.83 12.03
CA GLY A 31 -19.70 -7.46 12.20
C GLY A 31 -18.61 -6.44 12.53
N ASN A 32 -17.34 -6.81 12.45
CA ASN A 32 -16.21 -5.94 12.74
C ASN A 32 -15.92 -4.93 11.61
N LEU A 33 -16.42 -5.18 10.40
CA LEU A 33 -16.17 -4.37 9.19
C LEU A 33 -17.46 -3.78 8.59
N PRO A 34 -18.22 -2.96 9.33
CA PRO A 34 -19.53 -2.49 8.90
C PRO A 34 -19.47 -1.60 7.64
N ALA A 35 -18.41 -0.82 7.45
CA ALA A 35 -18.26 -0.02 6.24
C ALA A 35 -17.93 -0.90 5.02
N PHE A 36 -17.07 -1.89 5.18
CA PHE A 36 -16.76 -2.84 4.10
C PHE A 36 -18.02 -3.63 3.69
N ALA A 37 -18.78 -4.15 4.66
CA ALA A 37 -20.04 -4.82 4.39
C ALA A 37 -21.02 -3.95 3.56
N ARG A 38 -21.10 -2.67 3.91
CA ARG A 38 -21.93 -1.70 3.20
C ARG A 38 -21.40 -1.44 1.78
N ILE A 39 -20.09 -1.23 1.62
CA ILE A 39 -19.44 -0.99 0.33
C ILE A 39 -19.63 -2.20 -0.60
N ILE A 40 -19.37 -3.42 -0.11
CA ILE A 40 -19.56 -4.67 -0.86
C ILE A 40 -21.02 -4.82 -1.34
N LYS A 41 -21.98 -4.50 -0.48
CA LYS A 41 -23.41 -4.59 -0.83
C LYS A 41 -23.83 -3.54 -1.86
N ARG A 42 -23.31 -2.33 -1.78
CA ARG A 42 -23.69 -1.18 -2.60
C ARG A 42 -22.85 -1.00 -3.86
N GLY A 43 -21.77 -1.72 -3.98
CA GLY A 43 -20.80 -1.60 -5.05
C GLY A 43 -20.35 -2.96 -5.57
N ALA A 44 -19.11 -3.04 -6.01
CA ALA A 44 -18.48 -4.24 -6.55
C ALA A 44 -17.37 -4.72 -5.62
N ALA A 45 -17.16 -6.04 -5.51
CA ALA A 45 -16.06 -6.58 -4.74
C ALA A 45 -15.64 -7.98 -5.20
N GLY A 46 -14.40 -8.36 -4.89
CA GLY A 46 -13.91 -9.72 -5.09
C GLY A 46 -12.41 -9.87 -4.90
N PRO A 47 -11.92 -11.10 -5.01
CA PRO A 47 -10.50 -11.40 -4.89
C PRO A 47 -9.70 -10.83 -6.08
N LEU A 48 -8.44 -10.50 -5.82
CA LEU A 48 -7.44 -10.14 -6.82
C LEU A 48 -6.30 -11.15 -6.78
N ALA A 49 -6.10 -11.91 -7.85
CA ALA A 49 -4.93 -12.75 -7.99
C ALA A 49 -3.66 -11.92 -7.91
N THR A 50 -2.75 -12.30 -7.02
CA THR A 50 -1.51 -11.57 -6.77
C THR A 50 -0.31 -12.15 -7.53
N LEU A 51 0.83 -11.43 -7.45
CA LEU A 51 2.10 -11.91 -8.02
C LEU A 51 2.77 -12.93 -7.10
N ARG A 52 3.54 -13.83 -7.69
CA ARG A 52 4.39 -14.79 -6.96
C ARG A 52 5.81 -14.77 -7.55
N PRO A 53 6.85 -14.58 -6.72
CA PRO A 53 6.84 -14.31 -5.28
C PRO A 53 6.16 -12.97 -4.97
N THR A 54 5.58 -12.87 -3.74
CA THR A 54 4.82 -11.72 -3.32
C THR A 54 5.66 -10.80 -2.45
N GLU A 55 5.89 -9.60 -2.93
CA GLU A 55 6.55 -8.51 -2.21
C GLU A 55 5.81 -7.20 -2.52
N GLY A 56 5.70 -6.30 -1.52
CA GLY A 56 4.95 -5.05 -1.64
C GLY A 56 5.33 -4.20 -2.86
N PRO A 57 6.61 -3.79 -3.03
CA PRO A 57 6.99 -2.91 -4.13
C PRO A 57 6.70 -3.46 -5.53
N PRO A 58 7.02 -4.74 -5.88
CA PRO A 58 6.64 -5.31 -7.17
C PRO A 58 5.13 -5.34 -7.40
N VAL A 59 4.34 -5.76 -6.41
CA VAL A 59 2.88 -5.85 -6.51
C VAL A 59 2.27 -4.47 -6.71
N TRP A 60 2.67 -3.48 -5.90
CA TRP A 60 2.14 -2.13 -6.03
C TRP A 60 2.57 -1.42 -7.31
N THR A 61 3.80 -1.67 -7.78
CA THR A 61 4.22 -1.17 -9.09
C THR A 61 3.39 -1.78 -10.21
N THR A 62 3.04 -3.08 -10.11
CA THR A 62 2.14 -3.75 -11.06
C THR A 62 0.73 -3.14 -11.02
N ILE A 63 0.16 -2.93 -9.83
CA ILE A 63 -1.15 -2.29 -9.63
C ILE A 63 -1.21 -0.92 -10.33
N LEU A 64 -0.12 -0.16 -10.29
CA LEU A 64 -0.09 1.22 -10.78
C LEU A 64 0.42 1.39 -12.21
N THR A 65 0.98 0.34 -12.81
CA THR A 65 1.47 0.36 -14.20
C THR A 65 0.70 -0.55 -15.13
N GLY A 66 -0.05 -1.54 -14.61
CA GLY A 66 -0.65 -2.61 -15.40
C GLY A 66 0.38 -3.53 -16.07
N ARG A 67 1.62 -3.59 -15.54
CA ARG A 67 2.76 -4.32 -16.10
C ARG A 67 3.35 -5.29 -15.10
N LEU A 68 3.96 -6.35 -15.58
CA LEU A 68 4.68 -7.31 -14.74
C LEU A 68 6.07 -6.79 -14.32
N PRO A 69 6.65 -7.34 -13.23
CA PRO A 69 7.98 -6.95 -12.73
C PRO A 69 9.12 -7.02 -13.76
N ARG A 70 9.04 -7.95 -14.73
CA ARG A 70 10.02 -8.05 -15.83
C ARG A 70 10.04 -6.79 -16.70
N ASP A 71 8.89 -6.11 -16.85
CA ASP A 71 8.72 -4.95 -17.72
C ASP A 71 8.88 -3.63 -16.94
N HIS A 72 8.30 -3.52 -15.74
CA HIS A 72 8.42 -2.28 -14.95
C HIS A 72 9.72 -2.20 -14.14
N GLY A 73 10.50 -3.28 -14.01
CA GLY A 73 11.86 -3.27 -13.45
C GLY A 73 11.96 -3.36 -11.94
N VAL A 74 10.86 -3.23 -11.19
CA VAL A 74 10.83 -3.37 -9.73
C VAL A 74 10.55 -4.82 -9.38
N LYS A 75 11.55 -5.52 -8.80
CA LYS A 75 11.46 -6.97 -8.56
C LYS A 75 11.54 -7.37 -7.10
N SER A 76 11.93 -6.46 -6.22
CA SER A 76 12.11 -6.71 -4.78
C SER A 76 12.01 -5.39 -4.01
N PHE A 77 12.10 -5.45 -2.69
CA PHE A 77 12.21 -4.28 -1.81
C PHE A 77 13.49 -3.48 -2.01
N ALA A 78 14.53 -4.13 -2.51
CA ALA A 78 15.85 -3.54 -2.62
C ALA A 78 16.51 -3.79 -3.98
N THR A 79 17.47 -2.96 -4.29
CA THR A 79 18.45 -3.15 -5.35
C THR A 79 19.83 -3.40 -4.75
N TYR A 80 20.67 -4.13 -5.47
CA TYR A 80 21.96 -4.60 -4.98
C TYR A 80 23.08 -4.11 -5.86
N ARG A 81 24.21 -3.75 -5.25
CA ARG A 81 25.41 -3.36 -5.97
C ARG A 81 26.63 -4.10 -5.41
N LEU A 82 27.37 -4.75 -6.29
CA LEU A 82 28.64 -5.40 -5.93
C LEU A 82 29.75 -4.37 -5.83
N LEU A 83 30.67 -4.56 -4.89
CA LEU A 83 31.86 -3.73 -4.76
C LEU A 83 32.65 -3.70 -6.07
N GLY A 84 32.99 -2.51 -6.53
CA GLY A 84 33.69 -2.31 -7.81
C GLY A 84 32.83 -2.41 -9.06
N SER A 85 31.52 -2.73 -8.96
CA SER A 85 30.59 -2.76 -10.09
C SER A 85 29.84 -1.44 -10.22
N ALA A 86 29.70 -0.94 -11.45
CA ALA A 86 28.76 0.14 -11.78
C ALA A 86 27.32 -0.38 -11.98
N THR A 87 27.15 -1.68 -12.10
CA THR A 87 25.87 -2.31 -12.39
C THR A 87 25.05 -2.51 -11.11
N THR A 88 23.79 -2.11 -11.14
CA THR A 88 22.81 -2.39 -10.10
C THR A 88 22.02 -3.64 -10.48
N TYR A 89 21.92 -4.58 -9.56
CA TYR A 89 21.13 -5.81 -9.73
C TYR A 89 19.77 -5.64 -9.05
N GLU A 90 18.73 -5.99 -9.77
CA GLU A 90 17.32 -5.83 -9.30
C GLU A 90 16.89 -6.99 -8.40
N LEU A 91 17.63 -8.09 -8.40
CA LEU A 91 17.36 -9.27 -7.59
C LEU A 91 18.65 -10.03 -7.29
N LEU A 92 18.83 -10.41 -6.02
CA LEU A 92 19.82 -11.41 -5.61
C LEU A 92 19.14 -12.51 -4.80
N PRO A 93 19.66 -13.74 -4.83
CA PRO A 93 19.13 -14.82 -3.99
C PRO A 93 19.15 -14.44 -2.52
N LYS A 94 18.01 -14.49 -1.84
CA LYS A 94 17.94 -14.25 -0.40
C LYS A 94 18.60 -15.42 0.34
N GLY A 95 19.64 -15.15 1.14
CA GLY A 95 20.30 -16.21 1.91
C GLY A 95 21.48 -15.73 2.75
N ALA A 96 22.02 -16.65 3.56
CA ALA A 96 23.13 -16.36 4.45
C ALA A 96 24.38 -15.83 3.72
N LEU A 97 24.62 -16.28 2.50
CA LEU A 97 25.76 -15.82 1.69
C LEU A 97 25.65 -14.32 1.36
N VAL A 98 24.49 -13.83 0.93
CA VAL A 98 24.29 -12.41 0.61
C VAL A 98 24.44 -11.57 1.87
N ARG A 99 23.88 -11.99 3.00
CA ARG A 99 24.07 -11.30 4.29
C ARG A 99 25.55 -11.22 4.69
N LEU A 100 26.30 -12.31 4.50
CA LEU A 100 27.74 -12.32 4.76
C LEU A 100 28.46 -11.33 3.85
N LEU A 101 28.14 -11.31 2.54
CA LEU A 101 28.73 -10.39 1.59
C LEU A 101 28.41 -8.92 1.91
N GLU A 102 27.20 -8.65 2.42
CA GLU A 102 26.83 -7.32 2.93
C GLU A 102 27.65 -6.93 4.17
N GLN A 103 27.80 -7.85 5.14
CA GLN A 103 28.58 -7.61 6.36
C GLN A 103 30.04 -7.30 6.08
N VAL A 104 30.62 -7.91 5.05
CA VAL A 104 32.01 -7.64 4.65
C VAL A 104 32.14 -6.52 3.60
N GLY A 105 31.04 -5.84 3.28
CA GLY A 105 31.02 -4.69 2.37
C GLY A 105 31.19 -5.02 0.88
N LEU A 106 31.08 -6.28 0.49
CA LEU A 106 31.18 -6.71 -0.91
C LEU A 106 29.87 -6.53 -1.70
N VAL A 107 28.74 -6.45 -1.02
CA VAL A 107 27.42 -6.11 -1.55
C VAL A 107 26.89 -4.93 -0.78
N SER A 108 26.39 -3.91 -1.47
CA SER A 108 25.60 -2.85 -0.86
C SER A 108 24.15 -2.99 -1.30
N THR A 109 23.24 -2.95 -0.33
CA THR A 109 21.81 -3.01 -0.55
C THR A 109 21.22 -1.61 -0.42
N ARG A 110 20.35 -1.24 -1.37
CA ARG A 110 19.64 0.05 -1.34
C ARG A 110 18.15 -0.19 -1.52
N PRO A 111 17.28 0.50 -0.77
CA PRO A 111 15.84 0.42 -0.97
C PRO A 111 15.44 0.78 -2.40
N VAL A 112 14.35 0.19 -2.87
CA VAL A 112 13.76 0.54 -4.16
C VAL A 112 13.21 1.97 -4.12
N THR A 113 13.57 2.74 -5.14
CA THR A 113 13.19 4.14 -5.29
C THR A 113 12.40 4.36 -6.58
N SER A 114 11.88 5.58 -6.79
CA SER A 114 11.16 5.96 -8.02
C SER A 114 12.01 5.78 -9.28
N THR A 115 13.33 5.84 -9.16
CA THR A 115 14.27 5.69 -10.28
C THR A 115 14.41 4.23 -10.77
N ALA A 116 13.98 3.26 -9.97
CA ALA A 116 14.00 1.84 -10.36
C ALA A 116 12.87 1.48 -11.35
N ARG A 117 11.78 2.27 -11.36
CA ARG A 117 10.65 2.01 -12.24
C ARG A 117 10.96 2.41 -13.68
N LYS A 118 10.83 1.44 -14.60
CA LYS A 118 11.11 1.59 -16.05
C LYS A 118 9.87 1.89 -16.88
N ARG A 119 8.68 1.86 -16.31
CA ARG A 119 7.39 2.07 -16.99
C ARG A 119 6.62 3.22 -16.37
N ARG A 120 5.74 3.82 -17.17
CA ARG A 120 4.86 4.90 -16.71
C ARG A 120 3.86 4.38 -15.69
N ALA A 121 3.74 5.08 -14.57
CA ALA A 121 2.68 4.82 -13.61
C ALA A 121 1.41 5.60 -13.99
N LEU A 122 0.31 5.22 -13.37
CA LEU A 122 -1.01 5.81 -13.61
C LEU A 122 -0.99 7.34 -13.56
N TRP A 123 -0.31 7.96 -12.59
CA TRP A 123 -0.21 9.43 -12.48
C TRP A 123 0.52 10.07 -13.66
N ASN A 124 1.48 9.37 -14.26
CA ASN A 124 2.15 9.88 -15.47
C ASN A 124 1.19 9.92 -16.66
N ALA A 125 0.37 8.87 -16.84
CA ALA A 125 -0.66 8.84 -17.86
C ALA A 125 -1.68 9.95 -17.65
N LEU A 126 -2.22 10.09 -16.42
CA LEU A 126 -3.20 11.12 -16.06
C LEU A 126 -2.68 12.54 -16.31
N ASN A 127 -1.46 12.83 -15.85
CA ASN A 127 -0.86 14.15 -16.04
C ASN A 127 -0.58 14.47 -17.51
N ALA A 128 -0.28 13.47 -18.35
CA ALA A 128 -0.13 13.67 -19.80
C ALA A 128 -1.43 14.16 -20.47
N PHE A 129 -2.58 13.86 -19.89
CA PHE A 129 -3.90 14.36 -20.32
C PHE A 129 -4.40 15.56 -19.50
N GLY A 130 -3.52 16.19 -18.71
CA GLY A 130 -3.86 17.37 -17.92
C GLY A 130 -4.73 17.07 -16.69
N ILE A 131 -4.83 15.81 -16.24
CA ILE A 131 -5.60 15.42 -15.07
C ILE A 131 -4.71 15.48 -13.82
N PRO A 132 -4.97 16.39 -12.87
CA PRO A 132 -4.20 16.51 -11.63
C PRO A 132 -4.31 15.24 -10.75
N THR A 133 -3.22 14.96 -10.02
CA THR A 133 -3.12 13.78 -9.17
C THR A 133 -2.63 14.13 -7.77
N GLY A 134 -3.20 13.48 -6.76
CA GLY A 134 -2.72 13.50 -5.39
C GLY A 134 -2.26 12.11 -4.97
N ILE A 135 -0.99 11.95 -4.67
CA ILE A 135 -0.38 10.64 -4.37
C ILE A 135 0.22 10.69 -2.96
N VAL A 136 -0.20 9.75 -2.10
CA VAL A 136 0.22 9.71 -0.70
C VAL A 136 0.72 8.33 -0.34
N ARG A 137 2.00 8.25 0.04
CA ARG A 137 2.66 7.06 0.60
C ARG A 137 2.74 5.83 -0.33
N ILE A 138 2.55 5.98 -1.60
CA ILE A 138 2.64 4.86 -2.55
C ILE A 138 4.10 4.38 -2.69
N TRP A 139 4.31 3.05 -2.77
CA TRP A 139 5.62 2.45 -3.01
C TRP A 139 6.31 3.01 -4.25
N GLY A 140 7.63 3.17 -4.18
CA GLY A 140 8.43 3.63 -5.32
C GLY A 140 8.16 5.09 -5.73
N THR A 141 7.75 5.95 -4.79
CA THR A 141 7.54 7.39 -5.03
C THR A 141 8.57 8.30 -4.33
N TYR A 142 9.71 7.76 -3.95
CA TYR A 142 10.85 8.54 -3.46
C TYR A 142 12.04 8.44 -4.43
N PRO A 143 12.70 9.52 -4.81
CA PRO A 143 12.23 10.91 -4.66
C PRO A 143 10.90 11.12 -5.39
N PRO A 144 10.03 12.07 -4.91
CA PRO A 144 8.75 12.32 -5.54
C PRO A 144 8.92 12.86 -6.95
N GLU A 145 8.03 12.45 -7.84
CA GLU A 145 7.96 12.97 -9.20
C GLU A 145 7.28 14.34 -9.22
N ARG A 146 7.62 15.17 -10.21
CA ARG A 146 6.85 16.37 -10.51
C ARG A 146 5.52 15.98 -11.15
N VAL A 147 4.44 16.18 -10.43
CA VAL A 147 3.09 15.90 -10.90
C VAL A 147 2.26 17.19 -10.97
N GLN A 148 1.22 17.19 -11.79
CA GLN A 148 0.17 18.19 -11.65
C GLN A 148 -0.63 17.84 -10.41
N GLY A 149 -0.42 18.57 -9.31
CA GLY A 149 -0.97 18.26 -8.00
C GLY A 149 0.10 18.07 -6.94
N PHE A 150 0.07 16.96 -6.22
CA PHE A 150 1.05 16.68 -5.15
C PHE A 150 1.41 15.20 -5.05
N MET A 151 2.62 14.95 -4.49
CA MET A 151 3.11 13.60 -4.20
C MET A 151 3.86 13.61 -2.88
N LEU A 152 3.34 12.91 -1.87
CA LEU A 152 3.95 12.70 -0.56
C LEU A 152 4.46 11.26 -0.48
N SER A 153 5.79 11.10 -0.43
CA SER A 153 6.45 9.80 -0.51
C SER A 153 6.38 9.03 0.83
N PRO A 154 6.56 7.70 0.82
CA PRO A 154 6.61 6.88 2.04
C PRO A 154 7.77 7.23 2.95
N TYR A 155 8.82 7.88 2.45
CA TYR A 155 9.98 8.29 3.24
C TYR A 155 9.73 9.50 4.14
N PHE A 156 8.61 10.21 4.00
CA PHE A 156 8.34 11.38 4.83
C PHE A 156 8.40 11.09 6.32
N HIS A 157 7.75 10.04 6.82
CA HIS A 157 7.73 9.77 8.26
C HIS A 157 9.10 9.33 8.81
N VAL A 158 9.97 8.79 7.96
CA VAL A 158 11.35 8.39 8.33
C VAL A 158 12.30 9.57 8.31
N LEU A 159 12.15 10.47 7.33
CA LEU A 159 13.06 11.60 7.09
C LEU A 159 12.52 12.94 7.59
N ARG A 160 11.33 12.99 8.19
CA ARG A 160 10.64 14.24 8.60
C ARG A 160 11.45 15.11 9.56
N ASP A 161 12.29 14.48 10.40
CA ASP A 161 13.09 15.17 11.41
C ASP A 161 14.49 15.55 10.88
N ASP A 162 14.84 15.11 9.67
CA ASP A 162 16.04 15.53 8.98
C ASP A 162 15.80 16.91 8.33
N PRO A 163 16.54 17.95 8.74
CA PRO A 163 16.28 19.32 8.27
C PRO A 163 16.56 19.53 6.79
N VAL A 164 17.42 18.68 6.20
CA VAL A 164 17.82 18.77 4.78
C VAL A 164 16.92 17.90 3.91
N ARG A 165 16.66 16.67 4.33
CA ARG A 165 16.02 15.63 3.50
C ARG A 165 14.49 15.61 3.58
N ALA A 166 13.90 16.20 4.63
CA ALA A 166 12.44 16.18 4.80
C ALA A 166 11.70 16.78 3.60
N ALA A 167 12.18 17.91 3.06
CA ALA A 167 11.56 18.54 1.90
C ALA A 167 11.68 17.72 0.61
N ASP A 168 12.64 16.80 0.54
CA ASP A 168 12.85 15.90 -0.60
C ASP A 168 11.85 14.74 -0.63
N THR A 169 11.00 14.61 0.40
CA THR A 169 9.97 13.56 0.49
C THR A 169 8.63 13.99 -0.08
N LEU A 170 8.51 15.25 -0.50
CA LEU A 170 7.24 15.85 -0.92
C LEU A 170 7.42 16.70 -2.18
N TYR A 171 6.44 16.66 -3.07
CA TYR A 171 6.26 17.59 -4.17
C TYR A 171 4.84 18.17 -4.13
N PRO A 172 4.65 19.50 -4.26
CA PRO A 172 5.68 20.55 -4.17
C PRO A 172 6.36 20.64 -2.80
N ARG A 173 7.64 21.03 -2.77
CA ARG A 173 8.46 21.03 -1.55
C ARG A 173 8.04 22.08 -0.49
N ASP A 174 7.41 23.16 -0.93
CA ASP A 174 6.94 24.25 -0.06
C ASP A 174 5.82 23.82 0.89
N LEU A 175 5.13 22.70 0.60
CA LEU A 175 4.10 22.12 1.47
C LEU A 175 4.66 21.41 2.70
N ILE A 176 5.99 21.29 2.83
CA ILE A 176 6.60 20.48 3.89
C ILE A 176 6.23 20.96 5.31
N ALA A 177 6.17 22.25 5.55
CA ALA A 177 5.81 22.80 6.85
C ALA A 177 4.38 22.41 7.25
N GLU A 178 3.45 22.48 6.30
CA GLU A 178 2.05 22.14 6.49
C GLU A 178 1.87 20.63 6.75
N VAL A 179 2.55 19.79 5.98
CA VAL A 179 2.54 18.34 6.17
C VAL A 179 3.18 17.93 7.51
N LYS A 180 4.30 18.57 7.90
CA LYS A 180 4.92 18.36 9.22
C LYS A 180 3.97 18.67 10.37
N SER A 181 3.13 19.68 10.26
CA SER A 181 2.14 20.03 11.29
C SER A 181 1.09 18.93 11.54
N ARG A 182 0.97 17.97 10.64
CA ARG A 182 0.04 16.82 10.72
C ARG A 182 0.71 15.52 11.13
N SER A 183 2.03 15.54 11.31
CA SER A 183 2.79 14.35 11.73
C SER A 183 2.36 13.87 13.11
N VAL A 184 2.35 12.56 13.26
CA VAL A 184 2.15 11.86 14.54
C VAL A 184 3.42 11.06 14.79
N PRO A 185 4.32 11.50 15.68
CA PRO A 185 5.40 10.69 16.18
C PRO A 185 4.87 9.42 16.87
N ALA A 186 5.68 8.36 16.94
CA ALA A 186 5.26 7.14 17.63
C ALA A 186 4.86 7.41 19.08
N GLY A 187 5.64 8.16 19.85
CA GLY A 187 5.33 8.52 21.22
C GLY A 187 4.12 9.45 21.42
N ASP A 188 3.51 9.97 20.36
CA ASP A 188 2.38 10.88 20.38
C ASP A 188 1.07 10.21 19.91
N VAL A 189 1.07 8.89 19.73
CA VAL A 189 -0.17 8.14 19.46
C VAL A 189 -1.05 8.21 20.71
N ASP A 190 -2.32 8.58 20.51
CA ASP A 190 -3.28 8.70 21.59
C ASP A 190 -3.38 7.40 22.41
N GLU A 191 -3.16 7.52 23.73
CA GLU A 191 -3.19 6.39 24.66
C GLU A 191 -4.55 5.69 24.68
N ALA A 192 -5.65 6.43 24.54
CA ALA A 192 -6.99 5.85 24.45
C ALA A 192 -7.12 4.99 23.19
N LEU A 193 -6.64 5.48 22.05
CA LEU A 193 -6.60 4.70 20.80
C LEU A 193 -5.71 3.45 20.96
N LEU A 194 -4.48 3.60 21.47
CA LEU A 194 -3.54 2.50 21.62
C LEU A 194 -4.07 1.41 22.56
N SER A 195 -4.78 1.79 23.61
CA SER A 195 -5.42 0.87 24.57
C SER A 195 -6.54 0.02 23.97
N GLU A 196 -7.11 0.45 22.83
CA GLU A 196 -8.07 -0.38 22.10
C GLU A 196 -7.42 -1.63 21.48
N PHE A 197 -6.13 -1.59 21.21
CA PHE A 197 -5.35 -2.69 20.61
C PHE A 197 -4.69 -3.56 21.66
N VAL A 198 -3.99 -2.96 22.60
CA VAL A 198 -3.19 -3.64 23.63
C VAL A 198 -3.42 -2.96 24.97
N ASP A 199 -3.75 -3.74 25.99
CA ASP A 199 -3.91 -3.19 27.35
C ASP A 199 -2.63 -2.47 27.82
N PRO A 200 -2.75 -1.42 28.65
CA PRO A 200 -1.60 -0.77 29.26
C PRO A 200 -0.72 -1.76 30.03
N PRO A 201 0.60 -1.48 30.15
CA PRO A 201 1.49 -2.33 30.93
C PRO A 201 0.98 -2.53 32.35
N LEU A 202 0.98 -3.78 32.82
CA LEU A 202 0.68 -4.09 34.23
C LEU A 202 1.77 -3.49 35.11
N ARG A 203 1.41 -2.80 36.17
CA ARG A 203 2.35 -2.18 37.13
C ARG A 203 3.22 -3.19 37.93
N SER A 204 2.98 -4.48 37.79
CA SER A 204 3.72 -5.53 38.50
C SER A 204 3.88 -6.82 37.68
N GLY A 205 5.10 -7.11 37.27
CA GLY A 205 5.68 -8.45 37.16
C GLY A 205 5.09 -9.46 36.17
N GLY A 206 4.32 -9.06 35.17
CA GLY A 206 3.89 -9.95 34.09
C GLY A 206 4.91 -10.01 32.95
N ASP A 207 4.85 -11.05 32.12
CA ASP A 207 5.63 -11.18 30.87
C ASP A 207 5.20 -10.08 29.87
N ASP A 208 5.55 -8.85 30.24
CA ASP A 208 5.24 -7.66 29.47
C ASP A 208 6.35 -7.47 28.45
N ARG A 209 6.09 -7.85 27.21
CA ARG A 209 7.00 -7.57 26.10
C ARG A 209 6.67 -6.19 25.54
N PRO A 210 7.30 -5.12 26.06
CA PRO A 210 6.99 -3.73 25.68
C PRO A 210 7.07 -3.52 24.17
N TRP A 211 7.99 -4.24 23.49
CA TRP A 211 8.17 -4.14 22.05
C TRP A 211 6.90 -4.44 21.22
N ARG A 212 5.96 -5.26 21.73
CA ARG A 212 4.70 -5.54 21.03
C ARG A 212 3.77 -4.34 21.01
N ARG A 213 3.68 -3.64 22.13
CA ARG A 213 2.93 -2.38 22.20
C ARG A 213 3.58 -1.31 21.32
N ASP A 214 4.90 -1.18 21.42
CA ASP A 214 5.70 -0.26 20.59
C ASP A 214 5.54 -0.56 19.09
N LEU A 215 5.37 -1.83 18.72
CA LEU A 215 5.13 -2.22 17.32
C LEU A 215 3.76 -1.73 16.82
N VAL A 216 2.70 -1.88 17.62
CA VAL A 216 1.37 -1.35 17.29
C VAL A 216 1.43 0.17 17.15
N GLU A 217 2.09 0.85 18.06
CA GLU A 217 2.28 2.29 18.04
C GLU A 217 3.04 2.75 16.78
N ARG A 218 4.14 2.07 16.45
CA ARG A 218 4.92 2.33 15.23
C ARG A 218 4.18 1.99 13.94
N ALA A 219 3.20 1.10 13.96
CA ALA A 219 2.32 0.85 12.83
C ALA A 219 1.26 1.94 12.69
N LEU A 220 0.67 2.40 13.80
CA LEU A 220 -0.38 3.41 13.83
C LEU A 220 0.14 4.82 13.47
N ALA A 221 1.28 5.21 14.00
CA ALA A 221 1.81 6.56 13.85
C ALA A 221 1.98 7.01 12.38
N PRO A 222 2.59 6.19 11.48
CA PRO A 222 2.65 6.51 10.07
C PRO A 222 1.26 6.56 9.42
N ASP A 223 0.38 5.58 9.68
CA ASP A 223 -0.96 5.55 9.08
C ASP A 223 -1.78 6.79 9.48
N LEU A 224 -1.70 7.21 10.74
CA LEU A 224 -2.32 8.46 11.22
C LEU A 224 -1.72 9.70 10.56
N THR A 225 -0.39 9.73 10.42
CA THR A 225 0.32 10.84 9.77
C THR A 225 -0.14 11.01 8.33
N TYR A 226 -0.08 9.94 7.53
CA TYR A 226 -0.42 10.00 6.11
C TYR A 226 -1.93 10.22 5.90
N ARG A 227 -2.79 9.68 6.77
CA ARG A 227 -4.21 9.98 6.75
C ARG A 227 -4.48 11.46 6.96
N ARG A 228 -3.87 12.08 8.00
CA ARG A 228 -4.04 13.51 8.30
C ARG A 228 -3.48 14.40 7.19
N ALA A 229 -2.24 14.13 6.76
CA ALA A 229 -1.59 14.88 5.70
C ALA A 229 -2.30 14.72 4.34
N GLY A 230 -2.69 13.48 4.00
CA GLY A 230 -3.41 13.20 2.77
C GLY A 230 -4.78 13.86 2.72
N SER A 231 -5.53 13.86 3.83
CA SER A 231 -6.82 14.56 3.91
C SER A 231 -6.67 16.08 3.74
N LEU A 232 -5.65 16.67 4.37
CA LEU A 232 -5.33 18.08 4.23
C LEU A 232 -5.02 18.45 2.77
N LEU A 233 -4.08 17.72 2.14
CA LEU A 233 -3.65 17.97 0.78
C LEU A 233 -4.78 17.71 -0.23
N ARG A 234 -5.59 16.66 -0.03
CA ARG A 234 -6.76 16.41 -0.87
C ARG A 234 -7.76 17.55 -0.80
N ALA A 235 -8.02 18.09 0.39
CA ALA A 235 -8.93 19.23 0.56
C ALA A 235 -8.39 20.51 -0.09
N ALA A 236 -7.08 20.76 -0.05
CA ALA A 236 -6.44 21.95 -0.61
C ALA A 236 -6.33 21.91 -2.15
N TYR A 237 -6.01 20.74 -2.72
CA TYR A 237 -5.76 20.58 -4.16
C TYR A 237 -6.93 20.02 -4.95
N ASP A 238 -7.85 19.35 -4.30
CA ASP A 238 -9.02 18.68 -4.89
C ASP A 238 -8.73 17.91 -6.20
N PRO A 239 -7.73 17.00 -6.22
CA PRO A 239 -7.34 16.32 -7.44
C PRO A 239 -8.42 15.35 -7.90
N PRO A 240 -8.70 15.24 -9.24
CA PRO A 240 -9.61 14.24 -9.79
C PRO A 240 -9.19 12.79 -9.49
N PHE A 241 -7.90 12.55 -9.35
CA PHE A 241 -7.36 11.26 -8.90
C PHE A 241 -6.58 11.45 -7.60
N PHE A 242 -7.04 10.81 -6.55
CA PHE A 242 -6.36 10.78 -5.26
C PHE A 242 -6.06 9.35 -4.85
N ALA A 243 -4.81 9.04 -4.54
CA ALA A 243 -4.37 7.74 -4.05
C ALA A 243 -3.69 7.86 -2.68
N THR A 244 -4.10 7.04 -1.74
CA THR A 244 -3.47 6.93 -0.42
C THR A 244 -3.29 5.47 -0.03
N TYR A 245 -2.29 5.19 0.82
CA TYR A 245 -1.91 3.83 1.15
C TYR A 245 -1.67 3.67 2.64
N PHE A 246 -2.24 2.58 3.21
CA PHE A 246 -2.11 2.18 4.60
C PHE A 246 -1.53 0.77 4.69
N TYR A 247 -0.43 0.60 5.39
CA TYR A 247 0.20 -0.72 5.53
C TYR A 247 0.32 -1.20 6.97
N GLY A 248 -0.13 -0.42 7.94
CA GLY A 248 0.00 -0.78 9.34
C GLY A 248 -0.68 -2.11 9.70
N LEU A 249 -1.74 -2.52 8.96
CA LEU A 249 -2.35 -3.85 9.10
C LEU A 249 -1.34 -4.96 8.76
N ASP A 250 -0.55 -4.77 7.73
CA ASP A 250 0.51 -5.70 7.33
C ASP A 250 1.58 -5.83 8.41
N VAL A 251 2.08 -4.70 8.92
CA VAL A 251 3.07 -4.67 10.01
C VAL A 251 2.59 -5.43 11.24
N VAL A 252 1.36 -5.18 11.70
CA VAL A 252 0.83 -5.90 12.86
C VAL A 252 0.51 -7.36 12.51
N GLY A 253 0.13 -7.64 11.27
CA GLY A 253 -0.14 -8.99 10.78
C GLY A 253 1.07 -9.91 10.91
N HIS A 254 2.24 -9.44 10.51
CA HIS A 254 3.48 -10.19 10.65
C HIS A 254 3.77 -10.62 12.10
N ALA A 255 3.46 -9.80 13.08
CA ALA A 255 3.76 -10.07 14.48
C ALA A 255 2.61 -10.72 15.27
N PHE A 256 1.36 -10.39 14.94
CA PHE A 256 0.20 -10.70 15.78
C PHE A 256 -0.73 -11.77 15.21
N LEU A 257 -0.50 -12.28 13.99
CA LEU A 257 -1.36 -13.30 13.36
C LEU A 257 -1.54 -14.53 14.25
N ARG A 258 -0.50 -14.97 14.95
CA ARG A 258 -0.52 -16.11 15.86
C ARG A 258 -1.49 -15.95 17.04
N PHE A 259 -1.72 -14.72 17.48
CA PHE A 259 -2.62 -14.44 18.60
C PHE A 259 -4.08 -14.34 18.16
N ALA A 260 -4.31 -13.94 16.90
CA ALA A 260 -5.63 -13.93 16.29
C ALA A 260 -6.10 -15.35 15.87
N HIS A 261 -5.14 -16.23 15.49
CA HIS A 261 -5.38 -17.59 15.02
C HIS A 261 -4.53 -18.62 15.80
N PRO A 262 -4.67 -18.71 17.14
CA PRO A 262 -3.81 -19.56 17.98
C PRO A 262 -3.86 -21.04 17.60
N GLU A 263 -4.98 -21.50 17.04
CA GLU A 263 -5.19 -22.87 16.56
C GLU A 263 -4.21 -23.26 15.43
N SER A 264 -3.79 -22.30 14.62
CA SER A 264 -2.83 -22.52 13.53
C SER A 264 -1.37 -22.66 14.03
N PHE A 265 -1.12 -22.34 15.30
CA PHE A 265 0.24 -22.28 15.85
C PHE A 265 0.53 -23.33 16.94
N GLY A 266 -0.45 -23.68 17.76
CA GLY A 266 -0.36 -24.74 18.76
C GLY A 266 0.49 -24.44 20.01
N ASP A 267 1.28 -23.36 20.00
CA ASP A 267 2.21 -22.96 21.08
C ASP A 267 1.85 -21.63 21.73
N VAL A 268 0.68 -21.05 21.42
CA VAL A 268 0.22 -19.76 21.92
C VAL A 268 -0.48 -19.93 23.27
N ARG A 269 -0.01 -19.20 24.27
CA ARG A 269 -0.61 -19.23 25.60
C ARG A 269 -1.93 -18.49 25.63
N ALA A 270 -2.91 -19.02 26.38
CA ALA A 270 -4.23 -18.38 26.54
C ALA A 270 -4.13 -16.92 27.05
N GLN A 271 -3.13 -16.61 27.88
CA GLN A 271 -2.89 -15.25 28.34
C GLN A 271 -2.44 -14.30 27.22
N GLU A 272 -1.59 -14.78 26.30
CA GLU A 272 -1.14 -13.99 25.14
C GLU A 272 -2.29 -13.76 24.16
N THR A 273 -3.12 -14.79 23.90
CA THR A 273 -4.33 -14.66 23.09
C THR A 273 -5.29 -13.62 23.68
N ARG A 274 -5.53 -13.64 24.99
CA ARG A 274 -6.38 -12.64 25.64
C ARG A 274 -5.83 -11.22 25.49
N ARG A 275 -4.50 -11.07 25.55
CA ARG A 275 -3.84 -9.75 25.50
C ARG A 275 -3.69 -9.19 24.11
N TYR A 276 -3.36 -10.02 23.12
CA TYR A 276 -2.95 -9.60 21.79
C TYR A 276 -3.88 -10.06 20.67
N GLY A 277 -4.80 -10.99 20.93
CA GLY A 277 -5.65 -11.60 19.92
C GLY A 277 -6.56 -10.61 19.18
N ARG A 278 -6.86 -9.47 19.80
CA ARG A 278 -7.72 -8.43 19.22
C ARG A 278 -6.99 -7.45 18.29
N VAL A 279 -5.65 -7.45 18.26
CA VAL A 279 -4.86 -6.43 17.53
C VAL A 279 -5.24 -6.37 16.05
N LEU A 280 -5.30 -7.52 15.37
CA LEU A 280 -5.66 -7.58 13.95
C LEU A 280 -7.11 -7.14 13.71
N ASP A 281 -8.07 -7.67 14.46
CA ASP A 281 -9.48 -7.30 14.33
C ASP A 281 -9.69 -5.80 14.56
N ARG A 282 -8.97 -5.21 15.52
CA ARG A 282 -9.04 -3.76 15.79
C ARG A 282 -8.42 -2.92 14.68
N TYR A 283 -7.30 -3.38 14.10
CA TYR A 283 -6.70 -2.67 12.98
C TYR A 283 -7.61 -2.68 11.75
N GLN A 284 -8.20 -3.82 11.44
CA GLN A 284 -9.19 -3.95 10.37
C GLN A 284 -10.41 -3.05 10.62
N ALA A 285 -10.92 -3.01 11.86
CA ALA A 285 -12.04 -2.15 12.24
C ALA A 285 -11.70 -0.66 12.07
N LEU A 286 -10.49 -0.24 12.46
CA LEU A 286 -10.00 1.12 12.26
C LEU A 286 -9.92 1.49 10.77
N LEU A 287 -9.36 0.61 9.95
CA LEU A 287 -9.32 0.80 8.49
C LEU A 287 -10.72 0.86 7.89
N SER A 288 -11.64 -0.03 8.32
CA SER A 288 -13.04 0.00 7.89
C SER A 288 -13.71 1.32 8.27
N GLN A 289 -13.42 1.87 9.46
CA GLN A 289 -13.90 3.19 9.86
C GLN A 289 -13.39 4.29 8.91
N TRP A 290 -12.08 4.33 8.65
CA TRP A 290 -11.48 5.36 7.79
C TRP A 290 -11.97 5.29 6.34
N VAL A 291 -12.07 4.09 5.80
CA VAL A 291 -12.65 3.87 4.47
C VAL A 291 -14.13 4.27 4.43
N GLY A 292 -14.89 3.96 5.49
CA GLY A 292 -16.27 4.39 5.63
C GLY A 292 -16.45 5.90 5.76
N GLU A 293 -15.49 6.61 6.34
CA GLU A 293 -15.47 8.08 6.34
C GLU A 293 -15.25 8.63 4.93
N MET A 294 -14.31 8.05 4.17
CA MET A 294 -14.06 8.42 2.78
C MET A 294 -15.27 8.12 1.88
N GLU A 295 -15.95 6.98 2.08
CA GLU A 295 -17.19 6.64 1.37
C GLU A 295 -18.28 7.70 1.59
N ARG A 296 -18.49 8.12 2.84
CA ARG A 296 -19.51 9.14 3.16
C ARG A 296 -19.18 10.54 2.62
N GLN A 297 -17.92 10.79 2.30
CA GLN A 297 -17.46 12.05 1.72
C GLN A 297 -17.45 12.05 0.19
N LEU A 298 -17.84 10.94 -0.46
CA LEU A 298 -17.92 10.89 -1.91
C LEU A 298 -18.96 11.89 -2.42
N ARG A 299 -18.57 12.64 -3.43
CA ARG A 299 -19.41 13.57 -4.15
C ARG A 299 -20.02 12.91 -5.39
N PRO A 300 -21.09 13.47 -5.99
CA PRO A 300 -21.54 13.02 -7.29
C PRO A 300 -20.39 12.97 -8.31
N GLY A 301 -20.31 11.90 -9.09
CA GLY A 301 -19.21 11.67 -10.03
C GLY A 301 -17.92 11.13 -9.41
N GLU A 302 -17.90 10.79 -8.12
CA GLU A 302 -16.75 10.16 -7.47
C GLU A 302 -16.94 8.66 -7.24
N ILE A 303 -15.85 7.92 -7.37
CA ILE A 303 -15.75 6.48 -7.07
C ILE A 303 -14.64 6.27 -6.04
N LEU A 304 -14.94 5.52 -4.99
CA LEU A 304 -13.95 4.97 -4.06
C LEU A 304 -13.58 3.56 -4.51
N VAL A 305 -12.29 3.31 -4.67
CA VAL A 305 -11.72 1.99 -4.95
C VAL A 305 -10.76 1.64 -3.83
N VAL A 306 -10.99 0.52 -3.17
CA VAL A 306 -10.09 -0.02 -2.14
C VAL A 306 -9.43 -1.26 -2.68
N VAL A 307 -8.10 -1.30 -2.62
CA VAL A 307 -7.29 -2.39 -3.17
C VAL A 307 -6.32 -2.90 -2.12
N SER A 308 -6.29 -4.21 -1.94
CA SER A 308 -5.18 -4.91 -1.28
C SER A 308 -4.45 -5.74 -2.34
N GLY A 309 -3.14 -5.59 -2.41
CA GLY A 309 -2.34 -6.32 -3.40
C GLY A 309 -2.17 -7.80 -3.07
N TYR A 310 -2.30 -8.17 -1.80
CA TYR A 310 -2.11 -9.53 -1.27
C TYR A 310 -2.69 -9.65 0.13
N GLY A 311 -2.99 -10.89 0.52
CA GLY A 311 -3.35 -11.23 1.89
C GLY A 311 -2.14 -11.70 2.70
N MET A 312 -2.42 -12.28 3.87
CA MET A 312 -1.43 -12.81 4.80
C MET A 312 -1.83 -14.22 5.25
N GLU A 313 -0.83 -15.08 5.46
CA GLU A 313 -1.00 -16.44 5.92
C GLU A 313 -0.06 -16.74 7.11
N PRO A 314 -0.34 -17.77 7.93
CA PRO A 314 0.57 -18.21 8.97
C PRO A 314 1.91 -18.66 8.38
N VAL A 315 3.01 -18.26 9.04
CA VAL A 315 4.35 -18.77 8.70
C VAL A 315 4.35 -20.29 8.84
N PRO A 316 4.80 -21.06 7.81
CA PRO A 316 4.82 -22.51 7.86
C PRO A 316 5.62 -23.06 9.04
N LEU A 317 5.19 -24.19 9.61
CA LEU A 317 5.79 -24.81 10.81
C LEU A 317 7.31 -25.04 10.67
N TRP A 318 7.74 -25.55 9.53
CA TRP A 318 9.16 -25.82 9.28
C TRP A 318 10.01 -24.55 9.36
N ARG A 319 9.49 -23.41 8.86
CA ARG A 319 10.18 -22.12 8.92
C ARG A 319 10.24 -21.59 10.35
N ARG A 320 9.15 -21.74 11.12
CA ARG A 320 9.11 -21.36 12.53
C ARG A 320 10.13 -22.15 13.37
N LEU A 321 10.28 -23.46 13.09
CA LEU A 321 11.28 -24.30 13.74
C LEU A 321 12.70 -23.87 13.41
N LEU A 322 12.96 -23.51 12.14
CA LEU A 322 14.25 -23.00 11.71
C LEU A 322 14.57 -21.63 12.37
N ASP A 323 13.61 -20.70 12.38
CA ASP A 323 13.74 -19.41 13.03
C ASP A 323 13.98 -19.56 14.54
N GLY A 324 13.30 -20.48 15.20
CA GLY A 324 13.53 -20.79 16.61
C GLY A 324 14.94 -21.32 16.89
N ALA A 325 15.53 -22.09 15.98
CA ALA A 325 16.88 -22.62 16.10
C ALA A 325 17.97 -21.58 15.78
N THR A 326 17.66 -20.57 14.97
CA THR A 326 18.62 -19.56 14.48
C THR A 326 18.48 -18.20 15.15
N GLY A 327 17.55 -18.05 16.12
CA GLY A 327 17.26 -16.77 16.77
C GLY A 327 16.51 -15.79 15.85
N GLY A 328 15.70 -16.31 14.93
CA GLY A 328 14.96 -15.55 13.95
C GLY A 328 13.91 -14.58 14.53
N SER A 329 13.30 -13.77 13.69
CA SER A 329 12.48 -12.61 14.02
C SER A 329 11.20 -12.88 14.84
N GLY A 330 10.79 -14.13 15.02
CA GLY A 330 9.55 -14.51 15.71
C GLY A 330 8.28 -14.06 14.97
N MET A 331 8.37 -13.80 13.67
CA MET A 331 7.24 -13.45 12.82
C MET A 331 6.23 -14.59 12.74
N SER A 332 4.97 -14.25 12.72
CA SER A 332 3.85 -15.19 12.67
C SER A 332 3.09 -15.14 11.35
N GLY A 333 3.04 -14.00 10.70
CA GLY A 333 2.44 -13.81 9.38
C GLY A 333 3.48 -13.76 8.26
N THR A 334 3.11 -14.21 7.05
CA THR A 334 3.94 -14.15 5.86
C THR A 334 3.07 -14.01 4.60
N HIS A 335 3.68 -13.52 3.52
CA HIS A 335 3.07 -13.47 2.18
C HIS A 335 3.65 -14.53 1.24
N ALA A 336 4.55 -15.40 1.71
CA ALA A 336 5.36 -16.26 0.85
C ALA A 336 4.54 -17.23 -0.03
N GLY A 337 3.43 -17.77 0.50
CA GLY A 337 2.46 -18.55 -0.27
C GLY A 337 1.29 -17.73 -0.78
N ALA A 338 1.24 -16.49 -0.44
CA ALA A 338 0.31 -15.39 -0.65
C ALA A 338 -1.13 -15.81 -0.94
N PRO A 339 -2.03 -15.63 0.03
CA PRO A 339 -3.44 -15.45 -0.30
C PRO A 339 -3.58 -14.26 -1.26
N ASP A 340 -4.52 -14.38 -2.18
CA ASP A 340 -4.83 -13.29 -3.09
C ASP A 340 -5.19 -12.00 -2.35
N GLY A 341 -5.03 -10.88 -3.04
CA GLY A 341 -5.51 -9.59 -2.59
C GLY A 341 -7.02 -9.46 -2.74
N PHE A 342 -7.49 -8.25 -2.54
CA PHE A 342 -8.93 -7.94 -2.57
C PHE A 342 -9.17 -6.57 -3.19
N LEU A 343 -10.26 -6.44 -3.95
CA LEU A 343 -10.74 -5.17 -4.46
C LEU A 343 -12.20 -4.97 -4.06
N MET A 344 -12.54 -3.76 -3.66
CA MET A 344 -13.92 -3.29 -3.59
C MET A 344 -14.01 -1.87 -4.12
N ALA A 345 -15.15 -1.56 -4.78
CA ALA A 345 -15.42 -0.26 -5.36
C ALA A 345 -16.85 0.17 -5.07
N VAL A 346 -17.08 1.45 -4.86
CA VAL A 346 -18.41 2.03 -4.65
C VAL A 346 -18.42 3.48 -5.13
N GLY A 347 -19.52 3.94 -5.62
CA GLY A 347 -19.72 5.32 -6.09
C GLY A 347 -20.55 5.38 -7.35
N ASP A 348 -20.47 6.53 -8.02
CA ASP A 348 -21.31 6.86 -9.16
C ASP A 348 -20.89 6.05 -10.41
N GLY A 349 -21.78 5.23 -10.94
CA GLY A 349 -21.54 4.32 -12.08
C GLY A 349 -20.99 2.94 -11.68
N VAL A 350 -20.82 2.65 -10.38
CA VAL A 350 -20.44 1.31 -9.91
C VAL A 350 -21.69 0.45 -9.74
N ARG A 351 -21.67 -0.76 -10.30
CA ARG A 351 -22.78 -1.72 -10.22
C ARG A 351 -22.96 -2.26 -8.80
N PRO A 352 -24.12 -2.06 -8.17
CA PRO A 352 -24.39 -2.61 -6.83
C PRO A 352 -24.39 -4.15 -6.83
N GLY A 353 -23.69 -4.73 -5.84
CA GLY A 353 -23.61 -6.17 -5.63
C GLY A 353 -22.83 -6.94 -6.70
N ALA A 354 -22.03 -6.26 -7.53
CA ALA A 354 -21.20 -6.93 -8.51
C ALA A 354 -20.08 -7.74 -7.83
N VAL A 355 -19.85 -8.96 -8.31
CA VAL A 355 -18.84 -9.88 -7.80
C VAL A 355 -17.76 -10.08 -8.85
N LEU A 356 -16.50 -9.85 -8.46
CA LEU A 356 -15.34 -10.12 -9.31
C LEU A 356 -15.06 -11.64 -9.29
N GLY A 357 -15.16 -12.28 -10.44
CA GLY A 357 -14.92 -13.73 -10.56
C GLY A 357 -13.47 -14.09 -10.79
N SER A 358 -12.81 -13.39 -11.69
CA SER A 358 -11.40 -13.60 -12.03
C SER A 358 -10.75 -12.26 -12.33
N ALA A 359 -10.18 -11.66 -11.30
CA ALA A 359 -9.46 -10.40 -11.40
C ALA A 359 -8.03 -10.58 -10.85
N SER A 360 -7.12 -9.75 -11.30
CA SER A 360 -5.72 -9.76 -10.88
C SER A 360 -5.23 -8.34 -10.59
N VAL A 361 -4.12 -8.23 -9.89
CA VAL A 361 -3.46 -6.96 -9.63
C VAL A 361 -3.08 -6.20 -10.91
N LEU A 362 -2.93 -6.90 -12.04
CA LEU A 362 -2.69 -6.30 -13.36
C LEU A 362 -3.90 -5.51 -13.88
N ASP A 363 -5.10 -5.89 -13.49
CA ASP A 363 -6.35 -5.33 -14.01
C ASP A 363 -6.70 -3.96 -13.36
N VAL A 364 -6.02 -3.59 -12.29
CA VAL A 364 -6.32 -2.36 -11.53
C VAL A 364 -6.02 -1.11 -12.36
N ALA A 365 -4.79 -0.96 -12.91
CA ALA A 365 -4.44 0.22 -13.69
C ALA A 365 -5.34 0.43 -14.92
N PRO A 366 -5.57 -0.57 -15.80
CA PRO A 366 -6.47 -0.41 -16.94
C PRO A 366 -7.91 -0.08 -16.51
N THR A 367 -8.39 -0.64 -15.39
CA THR A 367 -9.71 -0.33 -14.84
C THR A 367 -9.80 1.10 -14.33
N LEU A 368 -8.79 1.59 -13.61
CA LEU A 368 -8.75 2.98 -13.12
C LEU A 368 -8.69 3.99 -14.28
N LEU A 369 -7.92 3.71 -15.33
CA LEU A 369 -7.91 4.53 -16.54
C LEU A 369 -9.29 4.59 -17.18
N TYR A 370 -9.95 3.46 -17.32
CA TYR A 370 -11.30 3.36 -17.85
C TYR A 370 -12.32 4.17 -17.04
N LEU A 371 -12.33 4.02 -15.70
CA LEU A 371 -13.23 4.77 -14.82
C LEU A 371 -13.02 6.29 -14.93
N ILE A 372 -11.79 6.72 -15.15
CA ILE A 372 -11.46 8.15 -15.35
C ILE A 372 -11.83 8.63 -16.76
N GLY A 373 -12.08 7.72 -17.71
CA GLY A 373 -12.45 8.02 -19.10
C GLY A 373 -11.24 8.17 -20.02
N LEU A 374 -10.08 7.62 -19.63
CA LEU A 374 -8.91 7.58 -20.48
C LEU A 374 -8.81 6.26 -21.27
N PRO A 375 -8.20 6.28 -22.47
CA PRO A 375 -7.98 5.05 -23.21
C PRO A 375 -7.01 4.13 -22.48
N VAL A 376 -7.22 2.83 -22.59
CA VAL A 376 -6.34 1.81 -22.03
C VAL A 376 -5.18 1.53 -22.99
N ALA A 377 -3.97 1.44 -22.47
CA ALA A 377 -2.82 1.10 -23.31
C ALA A 377 -2.82 -0.40 -23.66
N ARG A 378 -2.67 -0.74 -24.96
CA ARG A 378 -2.66 -2.12 -25.45
C ARG A 378 -1.48 -2.93 -24.96
N ASP A 379 -0.44 -2.27 -24.49
CA ASP A 379 0.75 -2.88 -23.93
C ASP A 379 0.64 -3.15 -22.41
N MET A 380 -0.47 -2.79 -21.75
CA MET A 380 -0.82 -3.28 -20.42
C MET A 380 -1.22 -4.76 -20.48
N GLU A 381 -0.82 -5.55 -19.49
CA GLU A 381 -1.05 -7.01 -19.47
C GLU A 381 -2.37 -7.39 -18.80
N GLY A 382 -3.00 -6.44 -18.08
CA GLY A 382 -4.31 -6.61 -17.46
C GLY A 382 -5.47 -6.24 -18.40
N ARG A 383 -6.68 -6.62 -17.98
CA ARG A 383 -7.94 -6.24 -18.64
C ARG A 383 -8.68 -5.15 -17.86
N VAL A 384 -9.64 -4.52 -18.48
CA VAL A 384 -10.62 -3.67 -17.79
C VAL A 384 -11.65 -4.56 -17.09
N LEU A 385 -11.89 -4.33 -15.80
CA LEU A 385 -12.94 -4.99 -15.02
C LEU A 385 -14.31 -4.34 -15.30
N THR A 386 -14.84 -4.52 -16.51
CA THR A 386 -16.10 -3.89 -16.93
C THR A 386 -17.31 -4.38 -16.13
N GLU A 387 -17.21 -5.52 -15.47
CA GLU A 387 -18.21 -6.07 -14.58
C GLU A 387 -18.50 -5.21 -13.33
N ILE A 388 -17.59 -4.31 -12.97
CA ILE A 388 -17.78 -3.43 -11.80
C ILE A 388 -18.65 -2.20 -12.09
N VAL A 389 -18.85 -1.85 -13.34
CA VAL A 389 -19.66 -0.69 -13.72
C VAL A 389 -21.08 -1.08 -14.09
N ASP A 390 -22.02 -0.14 -13.93
CA ASP A 390 -23.39 -0.32 -14.40
C ASP A 390 -23.51 -0.13 -15.93
N GLU A 391 -24.68 -0.46 -16.48
CA GLU A 391 -24.93 -0.41 -17.92
C GLU A 391 -24.92 1.03 -18.45
N GLU A 392 -25.40 1.98 -17.68
CA GLU A 392 -25.44 3.40 -18.07
C GLU A 392 -24.03 3.93 -18.26
N PHE A 393 -23.15 3.68 -17.29
CA PHE A 393 -21.73 4.06 -17.41
C PHE A 393 -21.05 3.35 -18.60
N ALA A 394 -21.27 2.04 -18.76
CA ALA A 394 -20.64 1.27 -19.82
C ALA A 394 -21.08 1.72 -21.24
N GLN A 395 -22.35 2.11 -21.39
CA GLN A 395 -22.87 2.64 -22.66
C GLN A 395 -22.36 4.06 -22.96
N ALA A 396 -22.29 4.91 -21.93
CA ALA A 396 -21.80 6.28 -22.07
C ALA A 396 -20.27 6.35 -22.30
N HIS A 397 -19.54 5.38 -21.78
CA HIS A 397 -18.06 5.35 -21.81
C HIS A 397 -17.55 3.99 -22.35
N PRO A 398 -17.59 3.73 -23.65
CA PRO A 398 -17.02 2.50 -24.21
C PRO A 398 -15.51 2.46 -23.98
N VAL A 399 -14.97 1.25 -23.76
CA VAL A 399 -13.51 1.06 -23.57
C VAL A 399 -12.79 1.44 -24.85
N THR A 400 -11.88 2.41 -24.76
CA THR A 400 -11.04 2.85 -25.86
C THR A 400 -9.57 2.46 -25.62
N PHE A 401 -8.78 2.41 -26.68
CA PHE A 401 -7.39 1.95 -26.59
C PHE A 401 -6.42 2.86 -27.29
N ILE A 402 -5.21 2.96 -26.74
CA ILE A 402 -4.03 3.54 -27.39
C ILE A 402 -2.91 2.49 -27.44
N PRO A 403 -1.92 2.66 -28.33
CA PRO A 403 -0.79 1.69 -28.38
C PRO A 403 -0.01 1.60 -27.08
N SER A 404 0.40 2.74 -26.50
CA SER A 404 1.20 2.81 -25.27
C SER A 404 1.20 4.22 -24.70
N TYR A 405 1.36 4.32 -23.38
CA TYR A 405 1.63 5.58 -22.67
C TYR A 405 3.13 5.94 -22.68
N GLU A 406 4.02 5.01 -23.02
CA GLU A 406 5.47 5.23 -22.96
C GLU A 406 5.99 6.28 -23.94
N SER A 407 5.25 6.53 -25.04
CA SER A 407 5.60 7.54 -26.05
C SER A 407 5.17 8.97 -25.65
N LEU A 408 4.38 9.13 -24.59
CA LEU A 408 3.93 10.46 -24.18
C LEU A 408 5.06 11.24 -23.51
N ALA A 409 5.11 12.55 -23.79
CA ALA A 409 6.03 13.45 -23.10
C ALA A 409 5.69 13.48 -21.61
N ILE A 410 6.70 13.31 -20.76
CA ILE A 410 6.53 13.34 -19.31
C ILE A 410 7.54 14.30 -18.70
N THR A 411 7.06 15.03 -17.69
CA THR A 411 7.93 15.86 -16.87
C THR A 411 8.92 14.97 -16.12
N PRO A 412 10.23 15.26 -16.17
CA PRO A 412 11.24 14.44 -15.49
C PRO A 412 11.00 14.37 -13.99
N ILE A 413 11.46 13.26 -13.39
CA ILE A 413 11.55 13.09 -11.93
C ILE A 413 12.34 14.29 -11.35
N THR A 414 11.89 14.85 -10.26
CA THR A 414 12.71 15.81 -9.51
C THR A 414 13.90 15.07 -8.91
N ALA A 415 15.03 15.09 -9.57
CA ALA A 415 16.28 14.75 -8.92
C ALA A 415 16.55 15.76 -7.79
N GLY A 416 16.28 15.41 -6.58
CA GLY A 416 16.41 16.31 -5.44
C GLY A 416 16.69 15.62 -4.12
N GLY A 417 16.53 14.31 -4.03
CA GLY A 417 16.83 13.57 -2.82
C GLY A 417 18.11 12.78 -2.96
N SER A 418 19.01 12.84 -1.97
CA SER A 418 20.12 11.89 -1.90
C SER A 418 19.57 10.48 -1.78
N LEU A 419 20.02 9.58 -2.68
CA LEU A 419 19.71 8.16 -2.64
C LEU A 419 20.75 7.41 -1.77
N GLU A 420 21.76 8.14 -1.24
CA GLU A 420 22.77 7.58 -0.36
C GLU A 420 22.22 7.52 1.06
N ASP A 421 22.50 6.42 1.77
CA ASP A 421 22.13 6.18 3.16
C ASP A 421 20.62 6.30 3.46
N LEU A 422 19.78 5.86 2.52
CA LEU A 422 18.35 5.72 2.79
C LEU A 422 18.14 4.57 3.77
N PRO A 423 17.49 4.82 4.93
CA PRO A 423 17.11 3.75 5.82
C PRO A 423 16.04 2.85 5.15
N PRO A 424 15.98 1.56 5.51
CA PRO A 424 14.86 0.71 5.09
C PRO A 424 13.55 1.28 5.61
N LEU A 425 12.47 1.14 4.84
CA LEU A 425 11.15 1.47 5.33
C LEU A 425 10.71 0.41 6.36
N PRO A 426 9.96 0.77 7.40
CA PRO A 426 9.49 -0.17 8.43
C PRO A 426 8.70 -1.37 7.89
N GLU A 427 8.15 -1.23 6.71
CA GLU A 427 7.42 -2.27 5.97
C GLU A 427 8.30 -3.38 5.39
N GLU A 428 9.62 -3.13 5.28
CA GLU A 428 10.54 -4.12 4.68
C GLU A 428 10.81 -5.31 5.62
N GLY A 429 10.21 -5.29 6.81
CA GLY A 429 10.37 -6.29 7.86
C GLY A 429 11.76 -6.25 8.54
N PRO A 430 11.91 -6.84 9.72
CA PRO A 430 13.22 -6.99 10.34
C PRO A 430 14.08 -8.03 9.62
#